data_c68b52064e9358f4a79317c0bf48de93
#
_entry.id   c68b52064e9358f4a79317c0bf48de93
#
_cell.length_a   1.000
_cell.length_b   1.000
_cell.length_c   1.000
_cell.angle_alpha   90.00
_cell.angle_beta   90.00
_cell.angle_gamma   90.00
#
_symmetry.space_group_name_H-M   'P 1'
#
loop_
_entity.id
_entity.type
_entity.pdbx_description
1 polymer ?
#
loop_
_entity_poly.entity_id
_entity_poly.type
_entity_poly.pdbx_seq_one_letter_code
_entity_poly.pdbx_strand_id
1 'polypeptide(L)'
;MKILLLLILFAALFCIPAQTADIMPGAGYKISALQVEQQSGSDTLSGQMFQTGIIPEASIEFGKGDTDGFGLGLRIGGSQFSFSKQLVELNFTDNGTVQATLAETFDLGSKVSGSYRYAVVPVFYRYELSKNNHLGLKGIVAEVFYGTGNTEISGDIYLTKNCSATASVSKDYITQVEKVIPLIQSQCEKARLQSNKSSTFQGAQAEIQGEDLTLLIRGLSPRFVDDTDGIEKQVRYGELSLILNYKF
;
A
#
# COMPACT_ATOMS: atom_id res chain seq x y z
N MET A 1 -23.11 -16.69 13.07
CA MET A 1 -22.66 -15.47 12.37
C MET A 1 -22.00 -15.75 11.03
N LYS A 2 -21.03 -16.69 10.91
CA LYS A 2 -20.36 -17.01 9.63
C LYS A 2 -21.30 -17.54 8.54
N ILE A 3 -22.30 -18.37 8.89
CA ILE A 3 -23.27 -18.95 7.95
C ILE A 3 -24.23 -17.87 7.41
N LEU A 4 -24.64 -16.92 8.25
CA LEU A 4 -25.53 -15.83 7.84
C LEU A 4 -24.80 -14.88 6.85
N LEU A 5 -23.53 -14.62 7.09
CA LEU A 5 -22.70 -13.83 6.17
C LEU A 5 -22.53 -14.52 4.81
N LEU A 6 -22.34 -15.85 4.82
CA LEU A 6 -22.23 -16.66 3.61
C LEU A 6 -23.54 -16.67 2.83
N LEU A 7 -24.70 -16.76 3.51
CA LEU A 7 -26.02 -16.71 2.90
C LEU A 7 -26.33 -15.32 2.31
N ILE A 8 -25.94 -14.25 2.98
CA ILE A 8 -26.08 -12.89 2.45
C ILE A 8 -25.18 -12.69 1.23
N LEU A 9 -23.94 -13.19 1.26
CA LEU A 9 -23.04 -13.17 0.11
C LEU A 9 -23.60 -13.97 -1.07
N PHE A 10 -24.17 -15.15 -0.79
CA PHE A 10 -24.79 -16.00 -1.80
C PHE A 10 -26.06 -15.35 -2.37
N ALA A 11 -26.91 -14.78 -1.54
CA ALA A 11 -28.10 -14.05 -1.98
C ALA A 11 -27.74 -12.81 -2.81
N ALA A 12 -26.70 -12.07 -2.42
CA ALA A 12 -26.20 -10.93 -3.19
C ALA A 12 -25.66 -11.34 -4.57
N LEU A 13 -24.99 -12.49 -4.66
CA LEU A 13 -24.50 -13.05 -5.94
C LEU A 13 -25.64 -13.45 -6.89
N PHE A 14 -26.78 -13.90 -6.37
CA PHE A 14 -27.95 -14.28 -7.20
C PHE A 14 -28.87 -13.10 -7.53
N CYS A 15 -28.80 -12.01 -6.77
CA CYS A 15 -29.56 -10.78 -7.04
C CYS A 15 -28.81 -9.78 -7.92
N ILE A 16 -27.57 -10.06 -8.31
CA ILE A 16 -26.86 -9.25 -9.30
C ILE A 16 -27.54 -9.55 -10.65
N PRO A 17 -28.29 -8.61 -11.24
CA PRO A 17 -28.76 -8.79 -12.60
C PRO A 17 -27.55 -9.10 -13.47
N ALA A 18 -27.72 -9.86 -14.54
CA ALA A 18 -26.66 -10.28 -15.45
C ALA A 18 -25.94 -9.05 -16.06
N GLN A 19 -25.14 -8.42 -15.26
CA GLN A 19 -24.33 -7.26 -15.61
C GLN A 19 -23.03 -7.76 -16.17
N THR A 20 -22.59 -7.12 -17.25
CA THR A 20 -21.29 -7.37 -17.84
C THR A 20 -20.20 -7.10 -16.80
N ALA A 21 -19.25 -7.99 -16.72
CA ALA A 21 -18.05 -7.76 -15.92
C ALA A 21 -17.22 -6.70 -16.61
N ASP A 22 -16.82 -5.67 -15.88
CA ASP A 22 -15.89 -4.66 -16.36
C ASP A 22 -14.45 -5.10 -16.04
N ILE A 23 -13.68 -5.37 -17.07
CA ILE A 23 -12.25 -5.66 -16.93
C ILE A 23 -11.52 -4.33 -17.07
N MET A 24 -10.80 -3.94 -16.03
CA MET A 24 -10.17 -2.64 -15.97
C MET A 24 -8.66 -2.78 -15.67
N PRO A 25 -7.83 -2.97 -16.70
CA PRO A 25 -6.41 -2.74 -16.58
C PRO A 25 -6.13 -1.25 -16.48
N GLY A 26 -5.20 -0.89 -15.63
CA GLY A 26 -4.85 0.49 -15.41
C GLY A 26 -3.43 0.69 -14.94
N ALA A 27 -3.06 1.95 -14.86
CA ALA A 27 -1.84 2.38 -14.23
C ALA A 27 -2.13 3.62 -13.38
N GLY A 28 -1.47 3.74 -12.27
CA GLY A 28 -1.71 4.84 -11.38
C GLY A 28 -0.46 5.34 -10.70
N TYR A 29 -0.56 6.54 -10.18
CA TYR A 29 0.40 7.10 -9.25
C TYR A 29 -0.04 6.76 -7.84
N LYS A 30 0.86 6.18 -7.06
CA LYS A 30 0.58 5.76 -5.69
C LYS A 30 1.50 6.45 -4.70
N ILE A 31 0.94 6.73 -3.53
CA ILE A 31 1.68 7.02 -2.31
C ILE A 31 1.34 5.88 -1.36
N SER A 32 2.34 5.11 -0.98
CA SER A 32 2.15 3.94 -0.12
C SER A 32 3.03 4.04 1.11
N ALA A 33 2.54 3.53 2.23
CA ALA A 33 3.26 3.41 3.48
C ALA A 33 3.22 1.97 3.96
N LEU A 34 4.36 1.47 4.42
CA LEU A 34 4.49 0.20 5.12
C LEU A 34 4.97 0.49 6.53
N GLN A 35 4.23 0.04 7.52
CA GLN A 35 4.59 0.11 8.92
C GLN A 35 4.73 -1.30 9.48
N VAL A 36 5.83 -1.55 10.16
CA VAL A 36 6.08 -2.81 10.87
C VAL A 36 6.27 -2.50 12.34
N GLU A 37 5.53 -3.20 13.18
CA GLU A 37 5.67 -3.16 14.64
C GLU A 37 6.03 -4.55 15.12
N GLN A 38 7.08 -4.65 15.92
CA GLN A 38 7.52 -5.88 16.57
C GLN A 38 7.47 -5.68 18.07
N GLN A 39 6.82 -6.59 18.78
CA GLN A 39 6.82 -6.58 20.23
C GLN A 39 7.97 -7.46 20.76
N SER A 40 8.81 -6.89 21.61
CA SER A 40 9.92 -7.59 22.28
C SER A 40 9.82 -7.34 23.77
N GLY A 41 9.21 -8.28 24.50
CA GLY A 41 8.90 -8.10 25.92
C GLY A 41 7.94 -6.93 26.16
N SER A 42 8.34 -5.94 26.94
CA SER A 42 7.58 -4.69 27.17
C SER A 42 7.82 -3.62 26.10
N ASP A 43 8.81 -3.83 25.25
CA ASP A 43 9.24 -2.84 24.26
C ASP A 43 8.58 -3.06 22.91
N THR A 44 8.16 -1.98 22.28
CA THR A 44 7.68 -1.99 20.92
C THR A 44 8.73 -1.36 19.99
N LEU A 45 9.13 -2.10 18.99
CA LEU A 45 10.02 -1.63 17.94
C LEU A 45 9.20 -1.35 16.69
N SER A 46 9.42 -0.22 16.05
CA SER A 46 8.67 0.15 14.86
C SER A 46 9.57 0.65 13.74
N GLY A 47 9.21 0.31 12.53
CA GLY A 47 9.83 0.82 11.32
C GLY A 47 8.77 1.23 10.30
N GLN A 48 9.06 2.27 9.55
CA GLN A 48 8.16 2.80 8.54
C GLN A 48 8.89 3.11 7.24
N MET A 49 8.28 2.74 6.13
CA MET A 49 8.80 3.00 4.79
C MET A 49 7.71 3.66 3.95
N PHE A 50 8.12 4.56 3.07
CA PHE A 50 7.24 5.21 2.11
C PHE A 50 7.71 4.93 0.69
N GLN A 51 6.76 4.79 -0.21
CA GLN A 51 6.99 4.67 -1.64
C GLN A 51 6.06 5.61 -2.37
N THR A 52 6.59 6.23 -3.41
CA THR A 52 5.82 6.96 -4.41
C THR A 52 6.21 6.47 -5.79
N GLY A 53 5.29 6.46 -6.74
CA GLY A 53 5.62 6.09 -8.11
C GLY A 53 4.45 5.56 -8.92
N ILE A 54 4.74 5.22 -10.16
CA ILE A 54 3.78 4.61 -11.08
C ILE A 54 3.73 3.11 -10.81
N ILE A 55 2.55 2.59 -10.54
CA ILE A 55 2.34 1.18 -10.24
C ILE A 55 1.22 0.64 -11.12
N PRO A 56 1.43 -0.50 -11.80
CA PRO A 56 0.39 -1.16 -12.56
C PRO A 56 -0.68 -1.72 -11.64
N GLU A 57 -1.90 -1.70 -12.12
CA GLU A 57 -3.05 -2.27 -11.44
C GLU A 57 -3.95 -3.00 -12.43
N ALA A 58 -4.64 -4.03 -11.95
CA ALA A 58 -5.69 -4.70 -12.70
C ALA A 58 -6.82 -5.06 -11.76
N SER A 59 -8.06 -4.80 -12.18
CA SER A 59 -9.26 -5.20 -11.47
C SER A 59 -10.35 -5.69 -12.41
N ILE A 60 -11.23 -6.52 -11.88
CA ILE A 60 -12.47 -6.95 -12.51
C ILE A 60 -13.59 -6.55 -11.56
N GLU A 61 -14.55 -5.81 -12.07
CA GLU A 61 -15.67 -5.31 -11.29
C GLU A 61 -16.98 -5.87 -11.82
N PHE A 62 -17.87 -6.19 -10.89
CA PHE A 62 -19.21 -6.65 -11.16
C PHE A 62 -20.20 -5.79 -10.38
N GLY A 63 -21.42 -5.63 -10.92
CA GLY A 63 -22.51 -5.01 -10.17
C GLY A 63 -22.64 -3.50 -10.26
N LYS A 64 -21.72 -2.80 -10.91
CA LYS A 64 -21.85 -1.38 -11.22
C LYS A 64 -22.66 -1.20 -12.50
N GLY A 65 -23.96 -0.96 -12.34
CA GLY A 65 -24.83 -0.66 -13.47
C GLY A 65 -24.67 0.78 -13.99
N ASP A 66 -25.34 1.06 -15.10
CA ASP A 66 -25.39 2.37 -15.72
C ASP A 66 -26.48 3.30 -15.16
N THR A 67 -27.15 2.88 -14.08
CA THR A 67 -28.26 3.61 -13.48
C THR A 67 -27.82 4.33 -12.19
N ASP A 68 -28.46 5.47 -11.93
CA ASP A 68 -28.32 6.21 -10.68
C ASP A 68 -28.73 5.39 -9.47
N GLY A 69 -28.10 5.64 -8.35
CA GLY A 69 -28.48 5.12 -7.05
C GLY A 69 -27.43 4.30 -6.34
N PHE A 70 -27.89 3.65 -5.28
CA PHE A 70 -27.08 2.74 -4.47
C PHE A 70 -27.01 1.35 -5.09
N GLY A 71 -25.86 0.73 -4.94
CA GLY A 71 -25.64 -0.63 -5.38
C GLY A 71 -24.60 -1.36 -4.55
N LEU A 72 -24.56 -2.66 -4.80
CA LEU A 72 -23.57 -3.59 -4.28
C LEU A 72 -22.85 -4.24 -5.45
N GLY A 73 -21.59 -4.52 -5.28
CA GLY A 73 -20.81 -5.18 -6.31
C GLY A 73 -19.83 -6.21 -5.73
N LEU A 74 -19.03 -6.74 -6.60
CA LEU A 74 -17.85 -7.54 -6.28
C LEU A 74 -16.69 -6.98 -7.09
N ARG A 75 -15.58 -6.69 -6.43
CA ARG A 75 -14.32 -6.35 -7.10
C ARG A 75 -13.27 -7.38 -6.74
N ILE A 76 -12.57 -7.87 -7.74
CA ILE A 76 -11.39 -8.70 -7.59
C ILE A 76 -10.24 -7.94 -8.23
N GLY A 77 -9.15 -7.77 -7.51
CA GLY A 77 -8.04 -7.01 -8.04
C GLY A 77 -6.73 -7.30 -7.34
N GLY A 78 -5.69 -6.61 -7.77
CA GLY A 78 -4.38 -6.74 -7.16
C GLY A 78 -3.36 -5.77 -7.76
N SER A 79 -2.28 -5.60 -7.04
CA SER A 79 -1.16 -4.76 -7.45
C SER A 79 0.13 -5.20 -6.77
N GLN A 80 1.22 -4.58 -7.19
CA GLN A 80 2.55 -4.81 -6.62
C GLN A 80 3.01 -3.58 -5.86
N PHE A 81 3.95 -3.77 -4.94
CA PHE A 81 4.66 -2.70 -4.26
C PHE A 81 6.14 -3.04 -4.08
N SER A 82 6.97 -2.01 -3.98
CA SER A 82 8.38 -2.16 -3.65
C SER A 82 8.82 -0.94 -2.89
N PHE A 83 9.36 -1.15 -1.71
CA PHE A 83 9.88 -0.10 -0.85
C PHE A 83 11.38 -0.20 -0.76
N SER A 84 12.04 0.94 -0.84
CA SER A 84 13.44 1.09 -0.46
C SER A 84 13.56 2.34 0.38
N LYS A 85 14.30 2.26 1.48
CA LYS A 85 14.58 3.41 2.32
C LYS A 85 16.06 3.72 2.27
N GLN A 86 16.35 4.94 1.94
CA GLN A 86 17.69 5.52 2.03
C GLN A 86 17.74 6.39 3.29
N LEU A 87 18.76 6.25 4.06
CA LEU A 87 18.98 7.09 5.24
C LEU A 87 19.72 8.36 4.86
N VAL A 88 19.33 9.46 5.49
CA VAL A 88 19.67 10.79 4.99
C VAL A 88 20.76 11.50 5.77
N GLU A 89 20.94 11.25 7.07
CA GLU A 89 21.85 12.05 7.87
C GLU A 89 22.63 11.24 8.90
N LEU A 90 23.96 11.40 8.94
CA LEU A 90 24.88 10.84 9.93
C LEU A 90 25.69 11.96 10.58
N ASN A 91 25.70 12.12 11.88
CA ASN A 91 26.56 13.08 12.61
C ASN A 91 27.74 12.35 13.25
N PHE A 92 28.93 12.73 12.86
CA PHE A 92 30.15 12.26 13.49
C PHE A 92 30.57 13.24 14.57
N THR A 93 30.74 12.74 15.78
CA THR A 93 31.32 13.48 16.87
C THR A 93 32.66 12.84 17.24
N ASP A 94 33.73 13.63 17.24
CA ASP A 94 34.99 13.26 17.85
C ASP A 94 35.16 14.11 19.11
N ASN A 95 35.36 13.47 20.25
CA ASN A 95 35.49 14.13 21.57
C ASN A 95 34.33 15.09 21.91
N GLY A 96 33.11 14.77 21.51
CA GLY A 96 31.91 15.59 21.76
C GLY A 96 31.76 16.78 20.81
N THR A 97 32.64 16.95 19.83
CA THR A 97 32.56 18.01 18.83
C THR A 97 32.08 17.43 17.50
N VAL A 98 31.02 18.01 16.90
CA VAL A 98 30.56 17.60 15.56
C VAL A 98 31.63 18.03 14.55
N GLN A 99 32.31 17.05 13.95
CA GLN A 99 33.37 17.32 12.99
C GLN A 99 32.94 17.30 11.54
N ALA A 100 31.82 16.60 11.24
CA ALA A 100 31.37 16.51 9.86
C ALA A 100 29.86 16.17 9.79
N THR A 101 29.17 16.76 8.82
CA THR A 101 27.78 16.48 8.46
C THR A 101 27.73 16.00 7.01
N LEU A 102 27.34 14.77 6.75
CA LEU A 102 27.16 14.23 5.40
C LEU A 102 25.71 14.36 4.96
N ALA A 103 25.47 15.06 3.86
CA ALA A 103 24.16 15.24 3.25
C ALA A 103 23.99 14.34 2.00
N GLU A 104 24.37 13.07 2.11
CA GLU A 104 24.11 12.08 1.05
C GLU A 104 23.22 10.97 1.57
N THR A 105 22.36 10.45 0.70
CA THR A 105 21.45 9.36 1.00
C THR A 105 22.19 8.03 1.07
N PHE A 106 22.22 7.41 2.23
CA PHE A 106 22.74 6.06 2.39
C PHE A 106 21.62 5.03 2.37
N ASP A 107 21.80 4.00 1.57
CA ASP A 107 20.93 2.84 1.59
C ASP A 107 21.31 1.96 2.79
N LEU A 108 20.50 1.99 3.85
CA LEU A 108 20.63 1.06 4.97
C LEU A 108 20.28 -0.38 4.59
N GLY A 109 19.93 -0.62 3.33
CA GLY A 109 19.55 -1.94 2.85
C GLY A 109 18.14 -2.35 3.21
N SER A 110 17.31 -1.44 3.73
CA SER A 110 15.88 -1.73 3.91
C SER A 110 15.20 -1.83 2.56
N LYS A 111 14.85 -3.05 2.17
CA LYS A 111 14.17 -3.35 0.92
C LYS A 111 13.05 -4.32 1.20
N VAL A 112 11.83 -3.91 0.88
CA VAL A 112 10.64 -4.74 1.02
C VAL A 112 9.85 -4.67 -0.27
N SER A 113 9.54 -5.81 -0.83
CA SER A 113 8.70 -5.92 -2.02
C SER A 113 7.59 -6.93 -1.79
N GLY A 114 6.54 -6.81 -2.55
CA GLY A 114 5.44 -7.75 -2.48
C GLY A 114 4.35 -7.45 -3.48
N SER A 115 3.30 -8.24 -3.35
CA SER A 115 2.07 -8.08 -4.12
C SER A 115 0.88 -8.32 -3.22
N TYR A 116 -0.25 -7.77 -3.60
CA TYR A 116 -1.51 -8.10 -2.96
C TYR A 116 -2.55 -8.45 -4.01
N ARG A 117 -3.46 -9.34 -3.61
CA ARG A 117 -4.68 -9.69 -4.35
C ARG A 117 -5.83 -9.60 -3.39
N TYR A 118 -6.96 -9.11 -3.84
CA TYR A 118 -8.13 -8.94 -2.99
C TYR A 118 -9.42 -9.30 -3.70
N ALA A 119 -10.42 -9.69 -2.90
CA ALA A 119 -11.80 -9.74 -3.28
C ALA A 119 -12.59 -8.93 -2.25
N VAL A 120 -13.24 -7.88 -2.69
CA VAL A 120 -13.98 -6.94 -1.84
C VAL A 120 -15.38 -6.75 -2.33
N VAL A 121 -16.28 -6.44 -1.41
CA VAL A 121 -17.68 -6.08 -1.70
C VAL A 121 -17.79 -4.56 -1.56
N PRO A 122 -17.83 -3.82 -2.66
CA PRO A 122 -18.12 -2.40 -2.63
C PRO A 122 -19.61 -2.15 -2.38
N VAL A 123 -19.88 -1.17 -1.51
CA VAL A 123 -21.16 -0.48 -1.42
C VAL A 123 -20.94 0.87 -2.08
N PHE A 124 -21.69 1.16 -3.11
CA PHE A 124 -21.47 2.37 -3.90
C PHE A 124 -22.74 3.17 -4.10
N TYR A 125 -22.55 4.45 -4.39
CA TYR A 125 -23.56 5.33 -4.91
C TYR A 125 -23.08 5.88 -6.25
N ARG A 126 -23.89 5.73 -7.29
CA ARG A 126 -23.62 6.26 -8.62
C ARG A 126 -24.53 7.43 -8.88
N TYR A 127 -23.95 8.49 -9.45
CA TYR A 127 -24.64 9.66 -9.98
C TYR A 127 -24.36 9.77 -11.48
N GLU A 128 -25.41 9.65 -12.29
CA GLU A 128 -25.30 9.82 -13.74
C GLU A 128 -25.18 11.30 -14.10
N LEU A 129 -24.21 11.62 -14.93
CA LEU A 129 -24.04 12.96 -15.47
C LEU A 129 -24.87 13.12 -16.74
N SER A 130 -25.39 14.31 -16.94
CA SER A 130 -26.16 14.63 -18.16
C SER A 130 -25.34 14.31 -19.41
N LYS A 131 -25.98 13.67 -20.41
CA LYS A 131 -25.36 13.35 -21.70
C LYS A 131 -24.85 14.56 -22.48
N ASN A 132 -25.32 15.77 -22.13
CA ASN A 132 -24.92 17.00 -22.79
C ASN A 132 -23.74 17.70 -22.11
N ASN A 133 -23.00 17.04 -21.23
CA ASN A 133 -21.81 17.66 -20.65
C ASN A 133 -20.68 17.68 -21.69
N HIS A 134 -19.98 18.83 -21.77
CA HIS A 134 -18.91 19.06 -22.75
C HIS A 134 -17.67 18.18 -22.57
N LEU A 135 -17.58 17.46 -21.44
CA LEU A 135 -16.45 16.61 -21.10
C LEU A 135 -16.67 15.14 -21.49
N GLY A 136 -17.86 14.78 -21.98
CA GLY A 136 -18.19 13.39 -22.32
C GLY A 136 -18.20 12.44 -21.12
N LEU A 137 -18.41 12.96 -19.91
CA LEU A 137 -18.43 12.14 -18.71
C LEU A 137 -19.78 11.44 -18.57
N LYS A 138 -19.77 10.18 -18.14
CA LYS A 138 -20.97 9.38 -17.93
C LYS A 138 -21.49 9.45 -16.49
N GLY A 139 -20.61 9.47 -15.51
CA GLY A 139 -21.04 9.45 -14.12
C GLY A 139 -19.90 9.63 -13.12
N ILE A 140 -20.32 9.76 -11.88
CA ILE A 140 -19.44 9.78 -10.72
C ILE A 140 -19.89 8.66 -9.78
N VAL A 141 -18.94 7.88 -9.27
CA VAL A 141 -19.20 6.82 -8.31
C VAL A 141 -18.40 7.08 -7.05
N ALA A 142 -19.06 7.02 -5.91
CA ALA A 142 -18.43 7.00 -4.60
C ALA A 142 -18.69 5.66 -3.94
N GLU A 143 -17.67 5.05 -3.39
CA GLU A 143 -17.80 3.74 -2.78
C GLU A 143 -16.97 3.56 -1.52
N VAL A 144 -17.43 2.66 -0.66
CA VAL A 144 -16.66 2.07 0.42
C VAL A 144 -16.66 0.57 0.23
N PHE A 145 -15.58 -0.09 0.60
CA PHE A 145 -15.45 -1.51 0.40
C PHE A 145 -14.79 -2.22 1.58
N TYR A 146 -15.13 -3.47 1.74
CA TYR A 146 -14.53 -4.36 2.71
C TYR A 146 -14.46 -5.78 2.12
N GLY A 147 -13.39 -6.49 2.43
CA GLY A 147 -13.22 -7.85 1.98
C GLY A 147 -11.98 -8.53 2.48
N THR A 148 -11.60 -9.57 1.78
CA THR A 148 -10.44 -10.39 2.12
C THR A 148 -9.52 -10.51 0.91
N GLY A 149 -8.29 -10.89 1.17
CA GLY A 149 -7.34 -11.14 0.11
C GLY A 149 -6.11 -11.84 0.63
N ASN A 150 -5.08 -11.85 -0.19
CA ASN A 150 -3.79 -12.36 0.16
C ASN A 150 -2.72 -11.31 -0.11
N THR A 151 -1.78 -11.18 0.81
CA THR A 151 -0.63 -10.29 0.67
C THR A 151 0.64 -11.11 0.77
N GLU A 152 1.44 -11.07 -0.28
CA GLU A 152 2.79 -11.62 -0.31
C GLU A 152 3.75 -10.49 -0.02
N ILE A 153 4.66 -10.70 0.93
CA ILE A 153 5.67 -9.73 1.32
C ILE A 153 7.00 -10.43 1.57
N SER A 154 8.07 -9.84 1.11
CA SER A 154 9.43 -10.31 1.37
C SER A 154 10.40 -9.15 1.46
N GLY A 155 11.41 -9.28 2.31
CA GLY A 155 12.45 -8.29 2.44
C GLY A 155 12.87 -8.04 3.87
N ASP A 156 13.62 -6.97 4.04
CA ASP A 156 14.15 -6.56 5.32
C ASP A 156 13.81 -5.10 5.61
N ILE A 157 13.47 -4.81 6.85
CA ILE A 157 13.28 -3.45 7.34
C ILE A 157 14.11 -3.24 8.60
N TYR A 158 14.81 -2.11 8.69
CA TYR A 158 15.49 -1.72 9.91
C TYR A 158 14.52 -0.98 10.83
N LEU A 159 14.45 -1.44 12.07
CA LEU A 159 13.58 -0.88 13.10
C LEU A 159 14.28 0.28 13.80
N THR A 160 13.52 1.26 14.26
CA THR A 160 14.04 2.58 14.64
C THR A 160 14.63 2.68 16.04
N LYS A 161 14.63 1.63 16.85
CA LYS A 161 15.07 1.71 18.27
C LYS A 161 16.48 2.28 18.43
N ASN A 162 17.41 1.98 17.51
CA ASN A 162 18.81 2.39 17.60
C ASN A 162 19.38 2.94 16.29
N CYS A 163 18.53 3.28 15.33
CA CYS A 163 18.93 3.74 14.00
C CYS A 163 18.81 5.26 13.82
N SER A 164 18.89 6.03 14.90
CA SER A 164 18.95 7.49 14.79
C SER A 164 20.40 7.88 14.55
N ALA A 165 20.77 8.07 13.30
CA ALA A 165 22.04 8.64 12.94
C ALA A 165 21.80 9.76 11.95
N THR A 166 22.41 10.92 12.19
CA THR A 166 22.34 12.10 11.34
C THR A 166 23.76 12.47 10.93
N ALA A 167 24.09 12.51 9.65
CA ALA A 167 25.43 12.88 9.21
C ALA A 167 25.47 13.83 8.03
N SER A 168 26.40 14.75 8.08
CA SER A 168 26.76 15.62 6.99
C SER A 168 28.28 15.66 6.90
N VAL A 169 28.89 15.21 5.81
CA VAL A 169 30.36 15.06 5.63
C VAL A 169 30.80 15.82 4.38
N SER A 170 31.92 16.49 4.46
CA SER A 170 32.57 17.04 3.26
C SER A 170 33.20 15.94 2.40
N LYS A 171 33.38 16.19 1.10
CA LYS A 171 33.94 15.21 0.14
C LYS A 171 35.24 14.53 0.60
N ASP A 172 36.02 15.17 1.45
CA ASP A 172 37.29 14.65 1.92
C ASP A 172 37.18 13.51 2.94
N TYR A 173 35.97 13.27 3.45
CA TYR A 173 35.69 12.23 4.46
C TYR A 173 34.94 11.03 3.95
N ILE A 174 34.62 10.93 2.64
CA ILE A 174 33.84 9.85 2.04
C ILE A 174 34.41 8.47 2.41
N THR A 175 35.71 8.29 2.39
CA THR A 175 36.36 7.02 2.72
C THR A 175 36.17 6.58 4.18
N GLN A 176 35.98 7.52 5.09
CA GLN A 176 35.69 7.22 6.50
C GLN A 176 34.22 6.83 6.68
N VAL A 177 33.36 7.46 5.93
CA VAL A 177 31.90 7.18 5.94
C VAL A 177 31.62 5.76 5.47
N GLU A 178 32.28 5.29 4.41
CA GLU A 178 32.14 3.91 3.92
C GLU A 178 32.48 2.85 4.98
N LYS A 179 33.38 3.18 5.93
CA LYS A 179 33.72 2.31 7.07
C LYS A 179 32.69 2.37 8.20
N VAL A 180 31.98 3.47 8.33
CA VAL A 180 31.02 3.69 9.43
C VAL A 180 29.65 3.11 9.09
N ILE A 181 29.24 3.11 7.81
CA ILE A 181 27.96 2.56 7.37
C ILE A 181 27.74 1.12 7.86
N PRO A 182 28.67 0.17 7.70
CA PRO A 182 28.51 -1.19 8.20
C PRO A 182 28.32 -1.26 9.73
N LEU A 183 28.98 -0.37 10.48
CA LEU A 183 28.83 -0.28 11.93
C LEU A 183 27.43 0.19 12.32
N ILE A 184 26.89 1.19 11.61
CA ILE A 184 25.53 1.68 11.83
C ILE A 184 24.52 0.60 11.48
N GLN A 185 24.71 -0.08 10.35
CA GLN A 185 23.84 -1.20 9.94
C GLN A 185 23.85 -2.33 10.98
N SER A 186 24.99 -2.63 11.60
CA SER A 186 25.11 -3.64 12.64
C SER A 186 24.42 -3.27 13.95
N GLN A 187 24.24 -1.99 14.22
CA GLN A 187 23.56 -1.47 15.41
C GLN A 187 22.05 -1.32 15.21
N CYS A 188 21.60 -1.33 13.96
CA CYS A 188 20.18 -1.26 13.63
C CYS A 188 19.53 -2.63 13.79
N GLU A 189 18.46 -2.68 14.55
CA GLU A 189 17.68 -3.90 14.63
C GLU A 189 16.95 -4.15 13.32
N LYS A 190 17.09 -5.36 12.79
CA LYS A 190 16.58 -5.77 11.49
C LYS A 190 15.44 -6.74 11.64
N ALA A 191 14.29 -6.41 11.07
CA ALA A 191 13.18 -7.32 10.92
C ALA A 191 13.16 -7.90 9.52
N ARG A 192 13.29 -9.21 9.41
CA ARG A 192 13.02 -9.94 8.17
C ARG A 192 11.53 -10.11 8.03
N LEU A 193 11.00 -9.76 6.86
CA LEU A 193 9.61 -9.97 6.48
C LEU A 193 9.56 -11.05 5.42
N GLN A 194 8.76 -12.08 5.68
CA GLN A 194 8.46 -13.11 4.70
C GLN A 194 7.08 -13.66 5.03
N SER A 195 6.08 -13.20 4.35
CA SER A 195 4.70 -13.60 4.62
C SER A 195 3.95 -13.79 3.32
N ASN A 196 3.13 -14.83 3.30
CA ASN A 196 2.10 -15.05 2.29
C ASN A 196 0.83 -15.40 3.06
N LYS A 197 0.13 -14.38 3.53
CA LYS A 197 -0.99 -14.54 4.46
C LYS A 197 -2.25 -13.86 3.96
N SER A 198 -3.37 -14.41 4.42
CA SER A 198 -4.66 -13.76 4.25
C SER A 198 -4.71 -12.45 5.00
N SER A 199 -5.28 -11.46 4.36
CA SER A 199 -5.40 -10.08 4.83
C SER A 199 -6.84 -9.64 4.76
N THR A 200 -7.24 -8.73 5.64
CA THR A 200 -8.48 -7.98 5.49
C THR A 200 -8.19 -6.71 4.71
N PHE A 201 -9.05 -6.39 3.76
CA PHE A 201 -8.96 -5.20 2.93
C PHE A 201 -10.15 -4.30 3.20
N GLN A 202 -9.87 -3.03 3.43
CA GLN A 202 -10.88 -2.00 3.58
C GLN A 202 -10.42 -0.72 2.89
N GLY A 203 -11.37 0.07 2.44
CA GLY A 203 -11.03 1.35 1.83
C GLY A 203 -12.24 2.09 1.31
N ALA A 204 -11.93 3.20 0.64
CA ALA A 204 -12.88 4.02 -0.05
C ALA A 204 -12.32 4.45 -1.40
N GLN A 205 -13.20 4.74 -2.34
CA GLN A 205 -12.85 5.14 -3.69
C GLN A 205 -13.88 6.13 -4.22
N ALA A 206 -13.40 7.07 -5.02
CA ALA A 206 -14.23 7.92 -5.87
C ALA A 206 -13.78 7.75 -7.32
N GLU A 207 -14.73 7.67 -8.24
CA GLU A 207 -14.47 7.50 -9.65
C GLU A 207 -15.18 8.57 -10.47
N ILE A 208 -14.51 9.02 -11.53
CA ILE A 208 -15.10 9.80 -12.61
C ILE A 208 -15.07 8.93 -13.86
N GLN A 209 -16.24 8.57 -14.34
CA GLN A 209 -16.41 7.66 -15.48
C GLN A 209 -16.58 8.42 -16.78
N GLY A 210 -15.72 8.12 -17.75
CA GLY A 210 -15.88 8.50 -19.14
C GLY A 210 -16.46 7.35 -19.97
N GLU A 211 -16.29 7.40 -21.28
CA GLU A 211 -16.75 6.35 -22.18
C GLU A 211 -15.91 5.08 -22.06
N ASP A 212 -14.61 5.21 -22.26
CA ASP A 212 -13.67 4.11 -22.22
C ASP A 212 -12.66 4.25 -21.06
N LEU A 213 -12.60 5.43 -20.45
CA LEU A 213 -11.64 5.75 -19.41
C LEU A 213 -12.34 6.07 -18.09
N THR A 214 -11.80 5.54 -17.01
CA THR A 214 -12.23 5.86 -15.65
C THR A 214 -11.03 6.37 -14.87
N LEU A 215 -11.18 7.57 -14.32
CA LEU A 215 -10.23 8.12 -13.36
C LEU A 215 -10.74 7.86 -11.95
N LEU A 216 -9.91 7.26 -11.11
CA LEU A 216 -10.27 6.96 -9.74
C LEU A 216 -9.22 7.41 -8.74
N ILE A 217 -9.71 7.82 -7.57
CA ILE A 217 -8.90 8.09 -6.38
C ILE A 217 -9.29 7.04 -5.35
N ARG A 218 -8.32 6.26 -4.88
CA ARG A 218 -8.54 5.15 -3.95
C ARG A 218 -7.67 5.26 -2.72
N GLY A 219 -8.27 5.08 -1.55
CA GLY A 219 -7.59 4.74 -0.32
C GLY A 219 -7.77 3.25 -0.02
N LEU A 220 -6.69 2.51 0.18
CA LEU A 220 -6.67 1.07 0.46
C LEU A 220 -5.79 0.79 1.66
N SER A 221 -6.27 -0.06 2.57
CA SER A 221 -5.52 -0.45 3.77
C SER A 221 -5.69 -1.93 4.07
N PRO A 222 -4.83 -2.81 3.57
CA PRO A 222 -4.71 -4.17 4.07
C PRO A 222 -4.01 -4.20 5.43
N ARG A 223 -4.45 -5.12 6.28
CA ARG A 223 -3.84 -5.39 7.58
C ARG A 223 -3.58 -6.88 7.72
N PHE A 224 -2.39 -7.23 8.13
CA PHE A 224 -2.01 -8.60 8.40
C PHE A 224 -0.95 -8.67 9.51
N VAL A 225 -0.75 -9.87 10.04
CA VAL A 225 0.27 -10.18 11.05
C VAL A 225 1.27 -11.12 10.39
N ASP A 226 2.55 -10.80 10.52
CA ASP A 226 3.65 -11.68 10.17
C ASP A 226 4.23 -12.30 11.45
N ASP A 227 4.29 -13.62 11.50
CA ASP A 227 4.83 -14.42 12.60
C ASP A 227 6.08 -15.21 12.19
N THR A 228 6.81 -14.73 11.21
CA THR A 228 8.06 -15.30 10.76
C THR A 228 9.08 -15.31 11.91
N ASP A 229 9.85 -16.38 12.00
CA ASP A 229 10.88 -16.57 13.03
C ASP A 229 10.34 -16.67 14.47
N GLY A 230 9.05 -16.98 14.67
CA GLY A 230 8.43 -17.11 15.99
C GLY A 230 8.23 -15.79 16.72
N ILE A 231 8.41 -14.67 16.05
CA ILE A 231 8.18 -13.33 16.58
C ILE A 231 6.98 -12.72 15.83
N GLU A 232 5.96 -12.34 16.59
CA GLU A 232 4.81 -11.67 16.01
C GLU A 232 5.18 -10.25 15.59
N LYS A 233 4.96 -9.96 14.31
CA LYS A 233 5.13 -8.62 13.73
C LYS A 233 3.80 -8.17 13.17
N GLN A 234 3.31 -7.03 13.61
CA GLN A 234 2.15 -6.40 12.98
C GLN A 234 2.61 -5.59 11.78
N VAL A 235 2.07 -5.92 10.62
CA VAL A 235 2.36 -5.21 9.39
C VAL A 235 1.11 -4.50 8.92
N ARG A 236 1.24 -3.19 8.69
CA ARG A 236 0.18 -2.34 8.15
C ARG A 236 0.67 -1.73 6.85
N TYR A 237 -0.10 -1.90 5.83
CA TYR A 237 0.13 -1.26 4.54
C TYR A 237 -1.01 -0.27 4.29
N GLY A 238 -0.67 0.93 3.87
CA GLY A 238 -1.60 1.96 3.47
C GLY A 238 -1.27 2.47 2.07
N GLU A 239 -2.29 2.75 1.27
CA GLU A 239 -2.13 3.25 -0.08
C GLU A 239 -3.16 4.32 -0.37
N LEU A 240 -2.69 5.42 -0.96
CA LEU A 240 -3.50 6.41 -1.65
C LEU A 240 -3.07 6.42 -3.11
N SER A 241 -3.99 6.17 -4.02
CA SER A 241 -3.67 6.07 -5.44
C SER A 241 -4.61 6.89 -6.30
N LEU A 242 -4.05 7.46 -7.36
CA LEU A 242 -4.76 8.06 -8.49
C LEU A 242 -4.53 7.14 -9.68
N ILE A 243 -5.59 6.51 -10.18
CA ILE A 243 -5.50 5.44 -11.18
C ILE A 243 -6.33 5.83 -12.39
N LEU A 244 -5.76 5.63 -13.56
CA LEU A 244 -6.45 5.72 -14.83
C LEU A 244 -6.65 4.29 -15.36
N ASN A 245 -7.88 3.87 -15.45
CA ASN A 245 -8.28 2.57 -15.97
C ASN A 245 -8.90 2.71 -17.35
N TYR A 246 -8.64 1.74 -18.19
CA TYR A 246 -9.35 1.54 -19.44
C TYR A 246 -10.41 0.46 -19.24
N LYS A 247 -11.62 0.72 -19.68
CA LYS A 247 -12.76 -0.20 -19.59
C LYS A 247 -12.90 -0.94 -20.92
N PHE A 248 -12.93 -2.27 -20.84
CA PHE A 248 -13.18 -3.15 -21.97
C PHE A 248 -14.61 -3.66 -21.95
#